data_f857a37ac4c155c8ba72a1145023f9a9
#
_entry.id   f857a37ac4c155c8ba72a1145023f9a9
#
_cell.length_a   1.000
_cell.length_b   1.000
_cell.length_c   1.000
_cell.angle_alpha   90.00
_cell.angle_beta   90.00
_cell.angle_gamma   90.00
#
_symmetry.space_group_name_H-M   'P 1'
#
loop_
_entity.id
_entity.type
_entity.pdbx_description
1 polymer ?
#
loop_
_entity_poly.entity_id
_entity_poly.type
_entity_poly.pdbx_seq_one_letter_code
_entity_poly.pdbx_strand_id
1 'polypeptide(L)'
;MNERVNYIALPNNAVWCIEKGEVSWISGISDKVIAILSFINTKTDREGEACFPFEKLIIRCGKKPKRGAGKMNEQFKNALLQLVDIGILIDIDDSIKNCKSNSFIECKLSLQVDTQFFILDYSKVKQIMEIECSNNISLLNTYCYILARLRKREGSTDLVQNGGHAICMYEKQSTMAKNLDISVSKLNEFLNLLIANKMIFKGNIGQVKEPNGLVHDANNVFVIDEDELEQALMESVYYYKKKGCKVLDKKINKADRVEYGYNGKIKVEKVKGKETAYLEELKKRKLNKELKTKSLTRYKNDDLSSKAIRKVNTQMLKAVKYSHGA
;
A
#
# COMPACT_ATOMS: atom_id res chain seq x y z
N MET A 1 -8.45 -30.09 12.38
CA MET A 1 -7.19 -29.38 12.05
C MET A 1 -7.47 -27.89 12.14
N ASN A 2 -6.87 -27.18 13.08
CA ASN A 2 -7.03 -25.72 13.12
C ASN A 2 -6.24 -25.14 11.94
N GLU A 3 -6.93 -24.45 11.03
CA GLU A 3 -6.30 -23.70 9.95
C GLU A 3 -5.31 -22.71 10.60
N ARG A 4 -4.02 -22.87 10.29
CA ARG A 4 -3.02 -21.88 10.66
C ARG A 4 -3.43 -20.55 10.01
N VAL A 5 -3.46 -19.52 10.83
CA VAL A 5 -3.71 -18.16 10.33
C VAL A 5 -2.63 -17.80 9.29
N ASN A 6 -3.05 -17.59 8.05
CA ASN A 6 -2.14 -17.34 6.93
C ASN A 6 -1.82 -15.85 6.73
N TYR A 7 -1.97 -15.03 7.76
CA TYR A 7 -1.73 -13.59 7.69
C TYR A 7 -1.21 -13.03 9.03
N ILE A 8 -0.71 -11.83 8.98
CA ILE A 8 -0.45 -10.99 10.15
C ILE A 8 -1.29 -9.71 10.06
N ALA A 9 -1.90 -9.31 11.16
CA ALA A 9 -2.52 -7.99 11.32
C ALA A 9 -1.45 -7.03 11.87
N LEU A 10 -1.22 -5.91 11.17
CA LEU A 10 -0.24 -4.90 11.56
C LEU A 10 -0.94 -3.55 11.71
N PRO A 11 -0.62 -2.76 12.74
CA PRO A 11 -1.19 -1.43 12.88
C PRO A 11 -0.68 -0.50 11.76
N ASN A 12 -1.49 0.47 11.37
CA ASN A 12 -1.14 1.37 10.27
C ASN A 12 0.13 2.17 10.52
N ASN A 13 0.44 2.49 11.79
CA ASN A 13 1.67 3.19 12.16
C ASN A 13 2.94 2.36 11.91
N ALA A 14 2.82 1.07 11.63
CA ALA A 14 3.96 0.28 11.15
C ALA A 14 4.57 0.87 9.87
N VAL A 15 3.76 1.44 8.98
CA VAL A 15 4.20 1.98 7.68
C VAL A 15 3.84 3.45 7.48
N TRP A 16 2.86 3.99 8.21
CA TRP A 16 2.37 5.34 8.03
C TRP A 16 1.73 5.90 9.29
N CYS A 17 2.07 7.12 9.70
CA CYS A 17 1.47 7.83 10.82
C CYS A 17 0.53 8.93 10.35
N ILE A 18 -0.59 9.10 11.04
CA ILE A 18 -1.59 10.14 10.80
C ILE A 18 -1.16 11.45 11.44
N GLU A 19 -0.62 11.37 12.67
CA GLU A 19 -0.32 12.52 13.49
C GLU A 19 0.98 13.20 13.06
N LYS A 20 0.96 14.54 13.08
CA LYS A 20 2.18 15.31 12.78
C LYS A 20 3.18 15.14 13.90
N GLY A 21 4.38 14.67 13.54
CA GLY A 21 5.48 14.47 14.48
C GLY A 21 5.69 13.02 14.87
N GLU A 22 4.75 12.15 14.62
CA GLU A 22 4.95 10.71 14.76
C GLU A 22 5.72 10.12 13.59
N VAL A 23 6.52 9.12 13.87
CA VAL A 23 7.35 8.41 12.89
C VAL A 23 6.89 6.97 12.80
N SER A 24 6.65 6.48 11.59
CA SER A 24 6.28 5.07 11.39
C SER A 24 7.43 4.12 11.79
N TRP A 25 7.10 2.87 12.10
CA TRP A 25 8.12 1.89 12.50
C TRP A 25 9.18 1.66 11.42
N ILE A 26 8.79 1.64 10.13
CA ILE A 26 9.75 1.49 9.02
C ILE A 26 10.75 2.65 8.94
N SER A 27 10.39 3.84 9.41
CA SER A 27 11.27 5.03 9.41
C SER A 27 11.97 5.23 10.77
N GLY A 28 11.27 4.99 11.88
CA GLY A 28 11.78 5.23 13.23
C GLY A 28 12.60 4.09 13.79
N ILE A 29 12.27 2.84 13.42
CA ILE A 29 12.95 1.64 13.91
C ILE A 29 13.87 1.10 12.81
N SER A 30 13.28 0.51 11.78
CA SER A 30 14.03 -0.06 10.65
C SER A 30 13.09 -0.37 9.48
N ASP A 31 13.56 -0.18 8.26
CA ASP A 31 12.89 -0.62 7.05
C ASP A 31 12.59 -2.14 7.03
N LYS A 32 13.24 -2.93 7.88
CA LYS A 32 13.13 -4.39 7.96
C LYS A 32 11.98 -4.88 8.85
N VAL A 33 11.35 -4.00 9.63
CA VAL A 33 10.38 -4.35 10.69
C VAL A 33 9.25 -5.22 10.15
N ILE A 34 8.64 -4.84 9.03
CA ILE A 34 7.50 -5.59 8.45
C ILE A 34 7.92 -7.01 8.07
N ALA A 35 9.08 -7.15 7.40
CA ALA A 35 9.59 -8.46 7.00
C ALA A 35 9.94 -9.32 8.22
N ILE A 36 10.53 -8.74 9.26
CA ILE A 36 10.86 -9.41 10.53
C ILE A 36 9.59 -9.90 11.21
N LEU A 37 8.62 -9.04 11.44
CA LEU A 37 7.36 -9.39 12.12
C LEU A 37 6.57 -10.43 11.33
N SER A 38 6.52 -10.30 10.01
CA SER A 38 5.88 -11.30 9.14
C SER A 38 6.55 -12.67 9.28
N PHE A 39 7.88 -12.72 9.32
CA PHE A 39 8.60 -13.98 9.51
C PHE A 39 8.35 -14.56 10.92
N ILE A 40 8.51 -13.76 11.98
CA ILE A 40 8.33 -14.23 13.37
C ILE A 40 6.92 -14.80 13.53
N ASN A 41 5.88 -14.11 13.07
CA ASN A 41 4.50 -14.57 13.20
C ASN A 41 4.25 -15.91 12.49
N THR A 42 5.02 -16.28 11.44
CA THR A 42 4.95 -17.64 10.86
C THR A 42 5.55 -18.72 11.76
N LYS A 43 6.27 -18.33 12.81
CA LYS A 43 6.96 -19.21 13.75
C LYS A 43 6.33 -19.23 15.13
N THR A 44 5.38 -18.34 15.38
CA THR A 44 4.68 -18.31 16.65
C THR A 44 3.78 -19.54 16.81
N ASP A 45 3.72 -20.02 18.03
CA ASP A 45 2.72 -20.97 18.49
C ASP A 45 1.41 -20.26 18.93
N ARG A 46 0.56 -20.95 19.67
CA ARG A 46 -0.71 -20.42 20.17
C ARG A 46 -0.54 -19.37 21.29
N GLU A 47 0.58 -19.42 21.98
CA GLU A 47 0.91 -18.51 23.07
C GLU A 47 1.68 -17.27 22.58
N GLY A 48 1.96 -17.22 21.29
CA GLY A 48 2.71 -16.14 20.63
C GLY A 48 4.23 -16.33 20.74
N GLU A 49 4.70 -17.49 21.22
CA GLU A 49 6.12 -17.78 21.34
C GLU A 49 6.71 -18.30 20.03
N ALA A 50 7.90 -17.85 19.70
CA ALA A 50 8.61 -18.21 18.47
C ALA A 50 10.08 -18.57 18.77
N CYS A 51 10.54 -19.66 18.17
CA CYS A 51 11.95 -20.08 18.19
C CYS A 51 12.44 -20.29 16.76
N PHE A 52 13.56 -19.67 16.40
CA PHE A 52 14.11 -19.76 15.04
C PHE A 52 15.61 -19.41 14.97
N PRO A 53 16.36 -19.96 14.00
CA PRO A 53 17.74 -19.56 13.76
C PRO A 53 17.82 -18.13 13.23
N PHE A 54 18.70 -17.30 13.80
CA PHE A 54 18.87 -15.89 13.40
C PHE A 54 19.23 -15.72 11.92
N GLU A 55 20.13 -16.55 11.38
CA GLU A 55 20.46 -16.50 9.95
C GLU A 55 19.26 -16.81 9.06
N LYS A 56 18.36 -17.71 9.49
CA LYS A 56 17.16 -18.05 8.75
C LYS A 56 16.19 -16.87 8.62
N LEU A 57 16.07 -16.05 9.68
CA LEU A 57 15.31 -14.78 9.61
C LEU A 57 15.85 -13.89 8.49
N ILE A 58 17.17 -13.63 8.48
CA ILE A 58 17.82 -12.74 7.50
C ILE A 58 17.59 -13.25 6.07
N ILE A 59 17.78 -14.55 5.85
CA ILE A 59 17.60 -15.19 4.54
C ILE A 59 16.13 -15.09 4.08
N ARG A 60 15.19 -15.36 4.97
CA ARG A 60 13.75 -15.30 4.66
C ARG A 60 13.25 -13.88 4.41
N CYS A 61 13.93 -12.87 4.96
CA CYS A 61 13.72 -11.47 4.62
C CYS A 61 14.44 -11.04 3.31
N GLY A 62 14.87 -11.99 2.48
CA GLY A 62 15.49 -11.70 1.18
C GLY A 62 16.90 -11.12 1.25
N LYS A 63 17.62 -11.29 2.38
CA LYS A 63 18.97 -10.75 2.58
C LYS A 63 20.00 -11.86 2.80
N LYS A 64 21.26 -11.54 2.52
CA LYS A 64 22.38 -12.47 2.81
C LYS A 64 22.99 -12.11 4.16
N PRO A 65 23.15 -13.08 5.09
CA PRO A 65 23.86 -12.86 6.35
C PRO A 65 25.28 -12.33 6.09
N LYS A 66 25.65 -11.25 6.76
CA LYS A 66 27.00 -10.66 6.71
C LYS A 66 27.39 -10.19 8.09
N ARG A 67 28.56 -10.63 8.59
CA ARG A 67 29.13 -10.24 9.89
C ARG A 67 29.88 -8.92 9.77
N GLY A 68 29.98 -8.21 10.87
CA GLY A 68 30.76 -6.96 11.00
C GLY A 68 29.89 -5.74 11.28
N ALA A 69 30.55 -4.68 11.74
CA ALA A 69 29.89 -3.42 12.07
C ALA A 69 29.15 -2.82 10.88
N GLY A 70 27.90 -2.40 11.09
CA GLY A 70 27.02 -1.86 10.06
C GLY A 70 26.55 -2.88 9.02
N LYS A 71 26.92 -4.16 9.14
CA LYS A 71 26.52 -5.21 8.19
C LYS A 71 25.15 -5.81 8.55
N MET A 72 24.67 -6.68 7.68
CA MET A 72 23.29 -7.18 7.71
C MET A 72 22.91 -7.83 9.06
N ASN A 73 23.80 -8.64 9.64
CA ASN A 73 23.53 -9.29 10.92
C ASN A 73 23.30 -8.26 12.04
N GLU A 74 24.13 -7.22 12.12
CA GLU A 74 23.98 -6.18 13.11
C GLU A 74 22.72 -5.35 12.88
N GLN A 75 22.40 -5.01 11.63
CA GLN A 75 21.17 -4.27 11.29
C GLN A 75 19.91 -5.03 11.71
N PHE A 76 19.86 -6.36 11.48
CA PHE A 76 18.73 -7.17 11.91
C PHE A 76 18.69 -7.33 13.44
N LYS A 77 19.84 -7.51 14.09
CA LYS A 77 19.90 -7.54 15.56
C LYS A 77 19.39 -6.23 16.17
N ASN A 78 19.86 -5.09 15.66
CA ASN A 78 19.42 -3.78 16.15
C ASN A 78 17.91 -3.57 15.93
N ALA A 79 17.36 -4.00 14.80
CA ALA A 79 15.93 -3.94 14.55
C ALA A 79 15.13 -4.82 15.54
N LEU A 80 15.60 -6.01 15.86
CA LEU A 80 15.00 -6.87 16.87
C LEU A 80 15.05 -6.25 18.26
N LEU A 81 16.19 -5.68 18.68
CA LEU A 81 16.33 -5.02 19.97
C LEU A 81 15.40 -3.81 20.09
N GLN A 82 15.28 -3.01 19.04
CA GLN A 82 14.34 -1.89 19.03
C GLN A 82 12.87 -2.35 19.13
N LEU A 83 12.52 -3.50 18.53
CA LEU A 83 11.19 -4.10 18.69
C LEU A 83 10.95 -4.59 20.13
N VAL A 84 12.02 -5.01 20.84
CA VAL A 84 11.93 -5.33 22.30
C VAL A 84 11.75 -4.04 23.10
N ASP A 85 12.52 -2.99 22.80
CA ASP A 85 12.46 -1.71 23.52
C ASP A 85 11.06 -1.07 23.48
N ILE A 86 10.32 -1.26 22.38
CA ILE A 86 8.93 -0.76 22.23
C ILE A 86 7.86 -1.78 22.63
N GLY A 87 8.25 -2.94 23.19
CA GLY A 87 7.32 -3.95 23.72
C GLY A 87 6.57 -4.79 22.68
N ILE A 88 6.94 -4.74 21.41
CA ILE A 88 6.35 -5.59 20.35
C ILE A 88 6.90 -7.01 20.41
N LEU A 89 8.15 -7.15 20.80
CA LEU A 89 8.77 -8.43 21.11
C LEU A 89 9.15 -8.49 22.59
N ILE A 90 9.01 -9.65 23.17
CA ILE A 90 9.58 -9.99 24.48
C ILE A 90 10.74 -10.92 24.22
N ASP A 91 11.95 -10.53 24.65
CA ASP A 91 13.17 -11.32 24.48
C ASP A 91 13.23 -12.38 25.59
N ILE A 92 13.01 -13.63 25.24
CA ILE A 92 13.09 -14.75 26.17
C ILE A 92 14.55 -15.10 26.39
N ASP A 93 14.96 -15.20 27.65
CA ASP A 93 16.32 -15.59 28.07
C ASP A 93 17.45 -14.72 27.45
N ASP A 94 17.15 -13.46 27.16
CA ASP A 94 18.11 -12.54 26.50
C ASP A 94 18.71 -13.08 25.19
N SER A 95 17.97 -13.95 24.50
CA SER A 95 18.45 -14.62 23.28
C SER A 95 18.78 -13.64 22.15
N ILE A 96 18.00 -12.54 22.03
CA ILE A 96 18.23 -11.48 21.06
C ILE A 96 19.48 -10.66 21.43
N LYS A 97 19.60 -10.25 22.70
CA LYS A 97 20.72 -9.46 23.20
C LYS A 97 22.05 -10.19 23.00
N ASN A 98 22.06 -11.50 23.20
CA ASN A 98 23.27 -12.32 23.14
C ASN A 98 23.46 -13.02 21.80
N CYS A 99 22.59 -12.77 20.80
CA CYS A 99 22.61 -13.52 19.55
C CYS A 99 23.91 -13.35 18.75
N LYS A 100 24.41 -14.48 18.26
CA LYS A 100 25.46 -14.59 17.24
C LYS A 100 24.81 -15.05 15.93
N SER A 101 25.55 -15.08 14.84
CA SER A 101 25.04 -15.47 13.51
C SER A 101 24.31 -16.82 13.50
N ASN A 102 24.81 -17.79 14.25
CA ASN A 102 24.28 -19.16 14.33
C ASN A 102 23.38 -19.40 15.56
N SER A 103 23.06 -18.36 16.33
CA SER A 103 22.20 -18.50 17.50
C SER A 103 20.75 -18.77 17.11
N PHE A 104 20.04 -19.48 17.96
CA PHE A 104 18.58 -19.47 17.98
C PHE A 104 18.10 -18.23 18.73
N ILE A 105 17.02 -17.68 18.26
CA ILE A 105 16.27 -16.58 18.87
C ILE A 105 15.00 -17.16 19.45
N GLU A 106 14.75 -16.88 20.71
CA GLU A 106 13.50 -17.19 21.40
C GLU A 106 12.83 -15.89 21.82
N CYS A 107 11.64 -15.65 21.33
CA CYS A 107 10.91 -14.44 21.62
C CYS A 107 9.40 -14.69 21.62
N LYS A 108 8.67 -13.81 22.31
CA LYS A 108 7.21 -13.77 22.27
C LYS A 108 6.73 -12.54 21.52
N LEU A 109 5.85 -12.74 20.56
CA LEU A 109 5.21 -11.65 19.82
C LEU A 109 4.04 -11.09 20.64
N SER A 110 4.15 -9.83 21.05
CA SER A 110 3.14 -9.10 21.81
C SER A 110 2.57 -7.95 20.96
N LEU A 111 2.02 -8.30 19.81
CA LEU A 111 1.48 -7.32 18.88
C LEU A 111 0.02 -7.02 19.23
N GLN A 112 -0.22 -5.83 19.78
CA GLN A 112 -1.59 -5.33 19.98
C GLN A 112 -2.02 -4.56 18.74
N VAL A 113 -3.20 -4.90 18.24
CA VAL A 113 -3.76 -4.29 17.03
C VAL A 113 -5.12 -3.70 17.37
N ASP A 114 -5.16 -2.37 17.41
CA ASP A 114 -6.38 -1.59 17.66
C ASP A 114 -7.25 -1.45 16.40
N THR A 115 -7.99 -0.35 16.29
CA THR A 115 -8.97 -0.10 15.23
C THR A 115 -8.35 0.24 13.87
N GLN A 116 -7.10 0.66 13.81
CA GLN A 116 -6.41 1.08 12.59
C GLN A 116 -5.30 0.11 12.22
N PHE A 117 -5.64 -0.89 11.42
CA PHE A 117 -4.69 -1.92 10.99
C PHE A 117 -4.93 -2.35 9.54
N PHE A 118 -3.95 -3.03 8.99
CA PHE A 118 -4.05 -3.74 7.72
C PHE A 118 -3.65 -5.20 7.90
N ILE A 119 -4.13 -6.03 6.98
CA ILE A 119 -3.82 -7.45 6.95
C ILE A 119 -2.82 -7.72 5.87
N LEU A 120 -1.77 -8.42 6.23
CA LEU A 120 -0.73 -8.85 5.33
C LEU A 120 -0.72 -10.38 5.21
N ASP A 121 -1.13 -10.89 4.05
CA ASP A 121 -1.13 -12.32 3.74
C ASP A 121 0.30 -12.81 3.49
N TYR A 122 0.68 -13.95 4.08
CA TYR A 122 2.00 -14.55 3.91
C TYR A 122 2.27 -14.99 2.48
N SER A 123 1.26 -15.39 1.72
CA SER A 123 1.41 -15.71 0.31
C SER A 123 1.91 -14.48 -0.46
N LYS A 124 1.43 -13.29 -0.12
CA LYS A 124 1.87 -12.03 -0.71
C LYS A 124 3.27 -11.64 -0.29
N VAL A 125 3.61 -11.83 1.00
CA VAL A 125 5.00 -11.63 1.46
C VAL A 125 5.96 -12.54 0.68
N LYS A 126 5.63 -13.83 0.57
CA LYS A 126 6.45 -14.78 -0.18
C LYS A 126 6.59 -14.36 -1.64
N GLN A 127 5.49 -14.03 -2.31
CA GLN A 127 5.48 -13.57 -3.69
C GLN A 127 6.37 -12.34 -3.87
N ILE A 128 6.30 -11.34 -2.97
CA ILE A 128 7.15 -10.14 -3.02
C ILE A 128 8.63 -10.48 -2.85
N MET A 129 8.94 -11.39 -1.92
CA MET A 129 10.33 -11.78 -1.67
C MET A 129 10.95 -12.57 -2.84
N GLU A 130 10.14 -13.15 -3.73
CA GLU A 130 10.56 -13.89 -4.93
C GLU A 130 10.65 -12.98 -6.18
N ILE A 131 10.11 -11.75 -6.15
CA ILE A 131 10.25 -10.81 -7.25
C ILE A 131 11.72 -10.40 -7.42
N GLU A 132 12.23 -10.48 -8.63
CA GLU A 132 13.56 -9.97 -8.93
C GLU A 132 13.59 -8.45 -8.87
N CYS A 133 14.15 -7.92 -7.79
CA CYS A 133 14.34 -6.48 -7.62
C CYS A 133 15.54 -6.17 -6.72
N SER A 134 15.98 -4.92 -6.74
CA SER A 134 17.15 -4.47 -5.97
C SER A 134 16.92 -4.48 -4.45
N ASN A 135 15.67 -4.33 -3.99
CA ASN A 135 15.31 -4.29 -2.57
C ASN A 135 13.87 -4.74 -2.30
N ASN A 136 13.68 -6.05 -2.07
CA ASN A 136 12.38 -6.65 -1.77
C ASN A 136 11.76 -6.14 -0.47
N ILE A 137 12.58 -5.72 0.50
CA ILE A 137 12.08 -5.14 1.77
C ILE A 137 11.36 -3.81 1.48
N SER A 138 11.99 -2.91 0.73
CA SER A 138 11.34 -1.64 0.36
C SER A 138 10.14 -1.85 -0.57
N LEU A 139 10.17 -2.89 -1.43
CA LEU A 139 9.02 -3.29 -2.24
C LEU A 139 7.86 -3.77 -1.34
N LEU A 140 8.15 -4.59 -0.31
CA LEU A 140 7.16 -5.02 0.69
C LEU A 140 6.60 -3.83 1.45
N ASN A 141 7.44 -2.91 1.92
CA ASN A 141 7.01 -1.70 2.62
C ASN A 141 6.09 -0.83 1.74
N THR A 142 6.39 -0.73 0.43
CA THR A 142 5.54 -0.02 -0.54
C THR A 142 4.16 -0.69 -0.67
N TYR A 143 4.11 -2.01 -0.73
CA TYR A 143 2.86 -2.75 -0.75
C TYR A 143 2.05 -2.56 0.55
N CYS A 144 2.71 -2.70 1.71
CA CYS A 144 2.07 -2.48 3.01
C CYS A 144 1.59 -1.05 3.21
N TYR A 145 2.32 -0.06 2.69
CA TYR A 145 1.87 1.34 2.70
C TYR A 145 0.55 1.52 1.96
N ILE A 146 0.39 0.87 0.81
CA ILE A 146 -0.88 0.90 0.07
C ILE A 146 -1.97 0.22 0.88
N LEU A 147 -1.71 -0.97 1.46
CA LEU A 147 -2.68 -1.68 2.30
C LEU A 147 -3.17 -0.83 3.47
N ALA A 148 -2.26 -0.20 4.21
CA ALA A 148 -2.57 0.64 5.36
C ALA A 148 -3.39 1.89 5.00
N ARG A 149 -3.34 2.32 3.73
CA ARG A 149 -4.01 3.52 3.22
C ARG A 149 -5.29 3.22 2.45
N LEU A 150 -5.62 1.95 2.27
CA LEU A 150 -6.88 1.55 1.65
C LEU A 150 -8.06 1.98 2.51
N ARG A 151 -8.97 2.72 1.95
CA ARG A 151 -10.18 3.18 2.64
C ARG A 151 -11.31 3.46 1.65
N LYS A 152 -12.54 3.41 2.15
CA LYS A 152 -13.69 3.96 1.42
C LYS A 152 -13.61 5.47 1.39
N ARG A 153 -14.02 6.11 0.30
CA ARG A 153 -14.16 7.55 0.24
C ARG A 153 -15.36 7.98 1.07
N GLU A 154 -15.15 8.95 1.96
CA GLU A 154 -16.24 9.55 2.74
C GLU A 154 -17.08 10.52 1.87
N GLY A 155 -18.37 10.56 2.13
CA GLY A 155 -19.27 11.63 1.64
C GLY A 155 -19.71 11.55 0.18
N SER A 156 -19.64 10.40 -0.48
CA SER A 156 -20.11 10.20 -1.85
C SER A 156 -21.30 9.23 -1.92
N THR A 157 -22.35 9.48 -1.11
CA THR A 157 -23.56 8.63 -1.04
C THR A 157 -24.30 8.52 -2.37
N ASP A 158 -24.16 9.51 -3.24
CA ASP A 158 -24.94 9.60 -4.49
C ASP A 158 -24.39 8.69 -5.62
N LEU A 159 -23.21 8.07 -5.43
CA LEU A 159 -22.58 7.21 -6.43
C LEU A 159 -22.70 5.71 -6.10
N VAL A 160 -23.41 5.37 -5.04
CA VAL A 160 -23.57 3.97 -4.64
C VAL A 160 -24.51 3.26 -5.60
N GLN A 161 -23.96 2.68 -6.65
CA GLN A 161 -24.64 1.67 -7.45
C GLN A 161 -24.21 0.29 -6.94
N ASN A 162 -25.17 -0.47 -6.42
CA ASN A 162 -25.04 -1.92 -6.18
C ASN A 162 -23.96 -2.42 -5.18
N GLY A 163 -23.72 -1.74 -4.06
CA GLY A 163 -22.94 -2.40 -3.03
C GLY A 163 -21.89 -1.61 -2.29
N GLY A 164 -21.79 -0.33 -2.46
CA GLY A 164 -20.92 0.52 -1.65
C GLY A 164 -19.77 1.18 -2.42
N HIS A 165 -18.95 1.93 -1.67
CA HIS A 165 -17.78 2.60 -2.20
C HIS A 165 -16.64 1.63 -2.43
N ALA A 166 -15.81 1.89 -3.44
CA ALA A 166 -14.57 1.17 -3.68
C ALA A 166 -13.60 1.35 -2.50
N ILE A 167 -12.90 0.28 -2.15
CA ILE A 167 -11.80 0.31 -1.17
C ILE A 167 -10.53 0.67 -1.94
N CYS A 168 -10.12 1.94 -1.85
CA CYS A 168 -9.01 2.43 -2.64
C CYS A 168 -8.11 3.39 -1.84
N MET A 169 -6.88 3.54 -2.32
CA MET A 169 -5.97 4.59 -1.91
C MET A 169 -5.85 5.61 -3.04
N TYR A 170 -5.88 6.90 -2.69
CA TYR A 170 -5.67 7.99 -3.65
C TYR A 170 -4.67 9.00 -3.07
N GLU A 171 -3.48 9.01 -3.62
CA GLU A 171 -2.40 9.86 -3.14
C GLU A 171 -1.41 10.26 -4.24
N LYS A 172 -0.70 11.37 -4.02
CA LYS A 172 0.40 11.79 -4.89
C LYS A 172 1.60 10.89 -4.66
N GLN A 173 2.24 10.44 -5.73
CA GLN A 173 3.45 9.62 -5.63
C GLN A 173 4.59 10.32 -4.88
N SER A 174 4.68 11.66 -4.97
CA SER A 174 5.68 12.42 -4.19
C SER A 174 5.46 12.32 -2.68
N THR A 175 4.20 12.28 -2.23
CA THR A 175 3.85 12.07 -0.82
C THR A 175 4.18 10.65 -0.37
N MET A 176 3.80 9.65 -1.18
CA MET A 176 4.15 8.24 -0.93
C MET A 176 5.67 8.06 -0.80
N ALA A 177 6.43 8.59 -1.75
CA ALA A 177 7.88 8.49 -1.78
C ALA A 177 8.51 9.12 -0.53
N LYS A 178 8.01 10.30 -0.12
CA LYS A 178 8.45 10.97 1.10
C LYS A 178 8.17 10.12 2.36
N ASN A 179 6.96 9.56 2.47
CA ASN A 179 6.57 8.78 3.65
C ASN A 179 7.32 7.44 3.74
N LEU A 180 7.75 6.89 2.60
CA LEU A 180 8.54 5.67 2.51
C LEU A 180 10.06 5.91 2.54
N ASP A 181 10.49 7.17 2.61
CA ASP A 181 11.90 7.59 2.55
C ASP A 181 12.65 7.02 1.33
N ILE A 182 12.00 7.08 0.16
CA ILE A 182 12.58 6.65 -1.12
C ILE A 182 12.39 7.72 -2.19
N SER A 183 13.20 7.67 -3.25
CA SER A 183 13.00 8.56 -4.39
C SER A 183 11.71 8.23 -5.16
N VAL A 184 11.12 9.24 -5.81
CA VAL A 184 9.93 9.05 -6.67
C VAL A 184 10.21 8.07 -7.80
N SER A 185 11.44 8.09 -8.34
CA SER A 185 11.87 7.14 -9.39
C SER A 185 11.83 5.70 -8.86
N LYS A 186 12.36 5.49 -7.64
CA LYS A 186 12.37 4.16 -7.01
C LYS A 186 10.95 3.69 -6.65
N LEU A 187 10.11 4.60 -6.16
CA LEU A 187 8.70 4.29 -5.94
C LEU A 187 8.02 3.85 -7.23
N ASN A 188 8.26 4.53 -8.35
CA ASN A 188 7.67 4.15 -9.64
C ASN A 188 8.13 2.76 -10.10
N GLU A 189 9.41 2.42 -9.91
CA GLU A 189 9.92 1.07 -10.16
C GLU A 189 9.14 0.03 -9.34
N PHE A 190 8.99 0.24 -8.04
CA PHE A 190 8.27 -0.66 -7.14
C PHE A 190 6.78 -0.78 -7.50
N LEU A 191 6.11 0.33 -7.78
CA LEU A 191 4.72 0.32 -8.21
C LEU A 191 4.54 -0.47 -9.51
N ASN A 192 5.45 -0.31 -10.48
CA ASN A 192 5.41 -1.07 -11.73
C ASN A 192 5.62 -2.58 -11.49
N LEU A 193 6.53 -2.96 -10.59
CA LEU A 193 6.73 -4.36 -10.20
C LEU A 193 5.48 -4.95 -9.53
N LEU A 194 4.85 -4.22 -8.60
CA LEU A 194 3.63 -4.66 -7.94
C LEU A 194 2.46 -4.81 -8.94
N ILE A 195 2.33 -3.88 -9.89
CA ILE A 195 1.31 -3.94 -10.94
C ILE A 195 1.58 -5.12 -11.89
N ALA A 196 2.83 -5.31 -12.32
CA ALA A 196 3.21 -6.42 -13.21
C ALA A 196 2.93 -7.79 -12.58
N ASN A 197 3.06 -7.88 -11.25
CA ASN A 197 2.76 -9.10 -10.49
C ASN A 197 1.31 -9.15 -9.95
N LYS A 198 0.43 -8.28 -10.42
CA LYS A 198 -1.01 -8.23 -10.04
C LYS A 198 -1.26 -8.13 -8.54
N MET A 199 -0.38 -7.50 -7.83
CA MET A 199 -0.54 -7.29 -6.40
C MET A 199 -1.37 -6.04 -6.10
N ILE A 200 -1.30 -5.06 -7.01
CA ILE A 200 -2.10 -3.84 -6.99
C ILE A 200 -2.53 -3.48 -8.40
N PHE A 201 -3.59 -2.69 -8.50
CA PHE A 201 -4.05 -2.08 -9.75
C PHE A 201 -4.05 -0.58 -9.60
N LYS A 202 -3.71 0.12 -10.67
CA LYS A 202 -3.54 1.58 -10.67
C LYS A 202 -4.30 2.21 -11.81
N GLY A 203 -5.02 3.29 -11.51
CA GLY A 203 -5.66 4.14 -12.49
C GLY A 203 -5.44 5.63 -12.22
N ASN A 204 -5.76 6.44 -13.22
CA ASN A 204 -5.71 7.89 -13.11
C ASN A 204 -6.74 8.50 -14.07
N ILE A 205 -7.48 9.50 -13.61
CA ILE A 205 -8.50 10.19 -14.42
C ILE A 205 -7.91 11.30 -15.33
N GLY A 206 -6.58 11.48 -15.32
CA GLY A 206 -5.92 12.47 -16.14
C GLY A 206 -5.70 13.80 -15.42
N GLN A 207 -5.88 14.90 -16.13
CA GLN A 207 -5.66 16.24 -15.60
C GLN A 207 -6.96 16.87 -15.12
N VAL A 208 -6.83 17.69 -14.09
CA VAL A 208 -7.93 18.46 -13.52
C VAL A 208 -7.55 19.94 -13.50
N LYS A 209 -8.55 20.78 -13.76
CA LYS A 209 -8.45 22.24 -13.64
C LYS A 209 -9.22 22.69 -12.42
N GLU A 210 -8.54 23.35 -11.50
CA GLU A 210 -9.15 23.95 -10.30
C GLU A 210 -9.97 25.20 -10.65
N PRO A 211 -10.88 25.65 -9.76
CA PRO A 211 -11.64 26.89 -9.96
C PRO A 211 -10.76 28.13 -10.17
N ASN A 212 -9.58 28.17 -9.55
CA ASN A 212 -8.58 29.24 -9.72
C ASN A 212 -7.84 29.19 -11.07
N GLY A 213 -8.15 28.20 -11.93
CA GLY A 213 -7.53 28.02 -13.23
C GLY A 213 -6.28 27.13 -13.23
N LEU A 214 -5.73 26.73 -12.08
CA LEU A 214 -4.56 25.86 -11.98
C LEU A 214 -4.86 24.47 -12.57
N VAL A 215 -3.97 23.99 -13.42
CA VAL A 215 -4.06 22.65 -14.03
C VAL A 215 -2.99 21.75 -13.45
N HIS A 216 -3.41 20.57 -12.94
CA HIS A 216 -2.51 19.56 -12.44
C HIS A 216 -3.01 18.14 -12.75
N ASP A 217 -2.13 17.15 -12.63
CA ASP A 217 -2.55 15.75 -12.74
C ASP A 217 -3.37 15.35 -11.52
N ALA A 218 -4.46 14.63 -11.73
CA ALA A 218 -5.22 14.04 -10.63
C ALA A 218 -4.37 13.03 -9.87
N ASN A 219 -4.73 12.79 -8.63
CA ASN A 219 -4.07 11.74 -7.85
C ASN A 219 -4.29 10.38 -8.51
N ASN A 220 -3.25 9.53 -8.43
CA ASN A 220 -3.43 8.13 -8.79
C ASN A 220 -4.37 7.45 -7.80
N VAL A 221 -5.10 6.48 -8.32
CA VAL A 221 -5.95 5.58 -7.55
C VAL A 221 -5.32 4.21 -7.57
N PHE A 222 -5.21 3.59 -6.40
CA PHE A 222 -4.69 2.24 -6.22
C PHE A 222 -5.74 1.38 -5.54
N VAL A 223 -5.93 0.16 -6.05
CA VAL A 223 -6.82 -0.86 -5.48
C VAL A 223 -6.09 -2.20 -5.43
N ILE A 224 -6.56 -3.11 -4.60
CA ILE A 224 -6.03 -4.48 -4.52
C ILE A 224 -6.86 -5.43 -5.42
N ASP A 225 -8.15 -5.16 -5.54
CA ASP A 225 -9.05 -5.92 -6.40
C ASP A 225 -9.27 -5.15 -7.72
N GLU A 226 -9.00 -5.80 -8.85
CA GLU A 226 -9.18 -5.19 -10.18
C GLU A 226 -10.62 -4.74 -10.43
N ASP A 227 -11.58 -5.47 -9.89
CA ASP A 227 -13.01 -5.19 -10.08
C ASP A 227 -13.43 -3.86 -9.43
N GLU A 228 -12.66 -3.38 -8.44
CA GLU A 228 -12.93 -2.10 -7.77
C GLU A 228 -12.36 -0.88 -8.52
N LEU A 229 -11.48 -1.08 -9.52
CA LEU A 229 -10.75 0.01 -10.15
C LEU A 229 -11.68 0.98 -10.89
N GLU A 230 -12.65 0.46 -11.63
CA GLU A 230 -13.59 1.28 -12.39
C GLU A 230 -14.42 2.17 -11.46
N GLN A 231 -14.98 1.60 -10.39
CA GLN A 231 -15.73 2.32 -9.38
C GLN A 231 -14.87 3.39 -8.68
N ALA A 232 -13.63 3.06 -8.33
CA ALA A 232 -12.70 3.98 -7.68
C ALA A 232 -12.34 5.18 -8.58
N LEU A 233 -12.25 4.97 -9.90
CA LEU A 233 -12.03 6.06 -10.87
C LEU A 233 -13.27 6.94 -11.03
N MET A 234 -14.47 6.36 -11.08
CA MET A 234 -15.72 7.14 -11.09
C MET A 234 -15.86 8.01 -9.84
N GLU A 235 -15.59 7.46 -8.67
CA GLU A 235 -15.57 8.22 -7.42
C GLU A 235 -14.51 9.32 -7.41
N SER A 236 -13.36 9.09 -8.08
CA SER A 236 -12.32 10.11 -8.23
C SER A 236 -12.82 11.30 -9.08
N VAL A 237 -13.50 11.04 -10.20
CA VAL A 237 -14.11 12.08 -11.03
C VAL A 237 -15.12 12.89 -10.23
N TYR A 238 -16.00 12.20 -9.50
CA TYR A 238 -17.01 12.86 -8.67
C TYR A 238 -16.40 13.73 -7.58
N TYR A 239 -15.36 13.24 -6.89
CA TYR A 239 -14.65 13.99 -5.86
C TYR A 239 -14.07 15.31 -6.38
N TYR A 240 -13.40 15.30 -7.53
CA TYR A 240 -12.87 16.51 -8.13
C TYR A 240 -13.99 17.45 -8.61
N LYS A 241 -15.07 16.90 -9.16
CA LYS A 241 -16.25 17.66 -9.55
C LYS A 241 -16.92 18.36 -8.36
N LYS A 242 -17.10 17.66 -7.23
CA LYS A 242 -17.64 18.23 -5.99
C LYS A 242 -16.77 19.38 -5.45
N LYS A 243 -15.46 19.35 -5.71
CA LYS A 243 -14.52 20.45 -5.39
C LYS A 243 -14.55 21.61 -6.42
N GLY A 244 -15.46 21.59 -7.37
CA GLY A 244 -15.52 22.59 -8.42
C GLY A 244 -14.45 22.46 -9.50
N CYS A 245 -13.66 21.38 -9.49
CA CYS A 245 -12.64 21.13 -10.50
C CYS A 245 -13.27 20.57 -11.78
N LYS A 246 -12.64 20.85 -12.93
CA LYS A 246 -13.01 20.26 -14.23
C LYS A 246 -12.00 19.19 -14.61
N VAL A 247 -12.46 18.00 -14.93
CA VAL A 247 -11.62 16.94 -15.52
C VAL A 247 -11.41 17.27 -17.00
N LEU A 248 -10.16 17.23 -17.47
CA LEU A 248 -9.79 17.62 -18.83
C LEU A 248 -9.71 16.38 -19.73
N ASP A 249 -10.33 16.47 -20.92
CA ASP A 249 -10.33 15.38 -21.91
C ASP A 249 -8.94 15.18 -22.55
N LYS A 250 -8.16 16.26 -22.65
CA LYS A 250 -6.83 16.25 -23.25
C LYS A 250 -5.78 16.73 -22.26
N LYS A 251 -4.60 16.10 -22.28
CA LYS A 251 -3.45 16.57 -21.51
C LYS A 251 -2.98 17.93 -22.05
N ILE A 252 -2.86 18.89 -21.16
CA ILE A 252 -2.19 20.15 -21.41
C ILE A 252 -0.68 19.95 -21.17
N ASN A 253 0.15 20.39 -22.09
CA ASN A 253 1.59 20.29 -21.98
C ASN A 253 2.13 21.10 -20.81
N LYS A 254 3.31 20.72 -20.29
CA LYS A 254 3.90 21.36 -19.11
C LYS A 254 4.19 22.85 -19.34
N ALA A 255 4.56 23.23 -20.55
CA ALA A 255 4.77 24.63 -20.96
C ALA A 255 3.46 25.44 -20.89
N ASP A 256 2.38 24.88 -21.41
CA ASP A 256 1.07 25.52 -21.40
C ASP A 256 0.49 25.67 -19.98
N ARG A 257 0.87 24.77 -19.07
CA ARG A 257 0.50 24.88 -17.64
C ARG A 257 1.14 26.07 -16.94
N VAL A 258 2.38 26.43 -17.31
CA VAL A 258 3.11 27.57 -16.74
C VAL A 258 2.47 28.89 -17.19
N GLU A 259 2.07 29.00 -18.46
CA GLU A 259 1.31 30.15 -18.96
C GLU A 259 -0.03 30.35 -18.24
N TYR A 260 -0.73 29.27 -17.93
CA TYR A 260 -2.00 29.32 -17.19
C TYR A 260 -1.86 29.73 -15.72
N GLY A 261 -0.71 29.46 -15.09
CA GLY A 261 -0.47 29.70 -13.66
C GLY A 261 0.14 31.06 -13.34
N TYR A 262 0.93 31.64 -14.23
CA TYR A 262 1.78 32.78 -13.92
C TYR A 262 1.21 34.16 -14.26
N ASN A 263 0.30 34.29 -15.21
CA ASN A 263 -0.11 35.59 -15.72
C ASN A 263 -1.57 36.00 -15.51
N GLY A 264 -2.39 35.20 -14.83
CA GLY A 264 -3.80 35.58 -14.56
C GLY A 264 -4.64 35.93 -15.82
N LYS A 265 -4.04 35.83 -17.01
CA LYS A 265 -4.72 36.04 -18.30
C LYS A 265 -4.85 34.70 -19.00
N ILE A 266 -5.94 34.03 -18.70
CA ILE A 266 -6.37 32.84 -19.41
C ILE A 266 -6.66 33.26 -20.85
N LYS A 267 -5.81 32.87 -21.80
CA LYS A 267 -6.25 32.74 -23.18
C LYS A 267 -7.21 31.54 -23.23
N VAL A 268 -8.45 31.80 -22.89
CA VAL A 268 -9.55 30.85 -23.05
C VAL A 268 -9.87 30.76 -24.54
N GLU A 269 -8.98 30.15 -25.31
CA GLU A 269 -9.33 29.68 -26.63
C GLU A 269 -9.24 28.17 -26.67
N LYS A 270 -10.40 27.56 -26.74
CA LYS A 270 -10.67 26.20 -27.20
C LYS A 270 -10.36 25.04 -26.25
N VAL A 271 -10.76 25.10 -24.99
CA VAL A 271 -11.14 23.86 -24.31
C VAL A 271 -12.62 23.95 -23.90
N LYS A 272 -13.50 23.92 -24.85
CA LYS A 272 -14.88 23.49 -24.60
C LYS A 272 -14.84 21.98 -24.34
N GLY A 273 -14.34 21.62 -23.17
CA GLY A 273 -14.37 20.25 -22.69
C GLY A 273 -15.80 19.81 -22.46
N LYS A 274 -16.22 18.77 -23.11
CA LYS A 274 -17.49 18.12 -22.85
C LYS A 274 -17.29 17.26 -21.59
N GLU A 275 -17.48 17.87 -20.42
CA GLU A 275 -17.39 17.19 -19.12
C GLU A 275 -18.34 15.98 -19.05
N THR A 276 -19.52 16.10 -19.66
CA THR A 276 -20.49 15.01 -19.86
C THR A 276 -19.95 13.91 -20.79
N ALA A 277 -19.18 14.25 -21.82
CA ALA A 277 -18.63 13.27 -22.74
C ALA A 277 -17.53 12.42 -22.08
N TYR A 278 -16.73 13.00 -21.16
CA TYR A 278 -15.73 12.21 -20.43
C TYR A 278 -16.38 11.21 -19.46
N LEU A 279 -17.42 11.64 -18.73
CA LEU A 279 -18.20 10.75 -17.85
C LEU A 279 -18.93 9.67 -18.63
N GLU A 280 -19.50 10.03 -19.80
CA GLU A 280 -20.14 9.07 -20.70
C GLU A 280 -19.11 8.16 -21.38
N GLU A 281 -17.92 8.67 -21.64
CA GLU A 281 -16.84 7.91 -22.25
C GLU A 281 -16.15 6.97 -21.24
N LEU A 282 -16.07 7.34 -19.95
CA LEU A 282 -15.74 6.44 -18.86
C LEU A 282 -16.81 5.37 -18.67
N LYS A 283 -18.08 5.72 -18.84
CA LYS A 283 -19.22 4.76 -18.82
C LYS A 283 -19.24 3.89 -20.07
N LYS A 284 -18.89 4.42 -21.24
CA LYS A 284 -18.89 3.73 -22.54
C LYS A 284 -17.57 2.99 -22.81
N ARG A 285 -16.47 3.53 -22.40
CA ARG A 285 -15.22 2.78 -22.31
C ARG A 285 -15.45 1.83 -21.14
N LYS A 286 -15.94 0.65 -21.45
CA LYS A 286 -15.58 -0.44 -20.56
C LYS A 286 -14.10 -0.26 -20.35
N LEU A 287 -13.69 0.31 -19.21
CA LEU A 287 -12.31 0.55 -18.80
C LEU A 287 -11.44 -0.70 -19.06
N ASN A 288 -12.14 -1.76 -19.29
CA ASN A 288 -11.74 -3.09 -19.69
C ASN A 288 -10.86 -3.17 -20.97
N LYS A 289 -10.97 -2.29 -21.94
CA LYS A 289 -10.22 -2.54 -23.18
C LYS A 289 -8.88 -1.84 -23.27
N GLU A 290 -8.76 -0.61 -22.84
CA GLU A 290 -7.48 0.12 -23.01
C GLU A 290 -6.57 0.10 -21.78
N LEU A 291 -7.10 0.08 -20.56
CA LEU A 291 -6.30 -0.26 -19.38
C LEU A 291 -5.91 -1.74 -19.42
N LYS A 292 -6.81 -2.62 -19.88
CA LYS A 292 -6.50 -4.04 -20.15
C LYS A 292 -5.50 -4.23 -21.29
N THR A 293 -5.49 -3.43 -22.35
CA THR A 293 -4.57 -3.65 -23.47
C THR A 293 -3.15 -3.14 -23.22
N LYS A 294 -2.92 -2.15 -22.39
CA LYS A 294 -1.56 -1.66 -22.11
C LYS A 294 -0.92 -2.21 -20.83
N SER A 295 -1.71 -2.71 -19.88
CA SER A 295 -1.19 -3.28 -18.62
C SER A 295 -1.68 -4.71 -18.33
N LEU A 296 -2.68 -5.23 -19.02
CA LEU A 296 -3.38 -6.46 -18.67
C LEU A 296 -3.38 -7.56 -19.76
N THR A 297 -2.76 -7.33 -20.91
CA THR A 297 -2.71 -8.33 -22.01
C THR A 297 -1.90 -9.58 -21.70
N ARG A 298 -1.39 -9.76 -20.48
CA ARG A 298 -0.52 -10.92 -20.17
C ARG A 298 -1.03 -11.92 -19.12
N TYR A 299 -2.24 -11.75 -18.55
CA TYR A 299 -2.60 -12.62 -17.41
C TYR A 299 -4.02 -13.18 -17.50
N LYS A 300 -4.12 -14.31 -18.11
CA LYS A 300 -5.15 -15.33 -17.83
C LYS A 300 -4.47 -16.38 -16.97
N ASN A 301 -4.94 -16.54 -15.75
CA ASN A 301 -4.90 -17.66 -14.83
C ASN A 301 -4.48 -17.22 -13.41
N ASP A 302 -5.45 -17.17 -12.50
CA ASP A 302 -5.44 -17.70 -11.15
C ASP A 302 -6.55 -17.05 -10.33
N ASP A 303 -7.71 -17.68 -10.42
CA ASP A 303 -9.02 -17.18 -9.98
C ASP A 303 -9.31 -17.44 -8.46
N LEU A 304 -8.37 -18.02 -7.71
CA LEU A 304 -8.64 -18.49 -6.35
C LEU A 304 -8.15 -17.57 -5.22
N SER A 305 -7.10 -16.76 -5.46
CA SER A 305 -6.53 -15.91 -4.40
C SER A 305 -7.31 -14.62 -4.15
N SER A 306 -7.84 -14.00 -5.20
CA SER A 306 -8.62 -12.77 -5.13
C SER A 306 -9.95 -12.95 -4.38
N LYS A 307 -10.62 -14.10 -4.54
CA LYS A 307 -11.84 -14.43 -3.82
C LYS A 307 -11.63 -14.63 -2.32
N ALA A 308 -10.49 -15.19 -1.92
CA ALA A 308 -10.15 -15.39 -0.51
C ALA A 308 -9.88 -14.06 0.20
N ILE A 309 -9.10 -13.17 -0.43
CA ILE A 309 -8.80 -11.82 0.12
C ILE A 309 -10.08 -10.97 0.22
N ARG A 310 -10.94 -11.04 -0.80
CA ARG A 310 -12.24 -10.35 -0.79
C ARG A 310 -13.13 -10.83 0.37
N LYS A 311 -13.14 -12.14 0.63
CA LYS A 311 -13.91 -12.76 1.71
C LYS A 311 -13.39 -12.32 3.09
N VAL A 312 -12.06 -12.29 3.27
CA VAL A 312 -11.40 -11.83 4.51
C VAL A 312 -11.64 -10.34 4.74
N ASN A 313 -11.40 -9.48 3.75
CA ASN A 313 -11.64 -8.05 3.86
C ASN A 313 -13.12 -7.73 4.11
N THR A 314 -14.05 -8.48 3.50
CA THR A 314 -15.51 -8.32 3.72
C THR A 314 -15.92 -8.80 5.11
N GLN A 315 -15.32 -9.87 5.62
CA GLN A 315 -15.60 -10.37 6.96
C GLN A 315 -15.09 -9.42 8.04
N MET A 316 -13.91 -8.82 7.85
CA MET A 316 -13.36 -7.83 8.77
C MET A 316 -14.11 -6.52 8.78
N LEU A 317 -14.55 -6.03 7.60
CA LEU A 317 -15.42 -4.85 7.53
C LEU A 317 -16.77 -5.09 8.23
N LYS A 318 -17.25 -6.33 8.28
CA LYS A 318 -18.41 -6.72 9.10
C LYS A 318 -18.08 -6.72 10.59
N ALA A 319 -16.93 -7.25 10.99
CA ALA A 319 -16.49 -7.28 12.39
C ALA A 319 -16.33 -5.85 12.97
N VAL A 320 -15.74 -4.93 12.20
CA VAL A 320 -15.62 -3.51 12.59
C VAL A 320 -16.99 -2.83 12.73
N LYS A 321 -18.01 -3.21 11.91
CA LYS A 321 -19.37 -2.69 12.08
C LYS A 321 -20.06 -3.15 13.36
N TYR A 322 -19.75 -4.34 13.85
CA TYR A 322 -20.33 -4.88 15.09
C TYR A 322 -19.66 -4.37 16.37
N SER A 323 -18.41 -3.86 16.29
CA SER A 323 -17.71 -3.28 17.44
C SER A 323 -18.06 -1.81 17.72
N HIS A 324 -18.78 -1.14 16.81
CA HIS A 324 -19.23 0.25 16.97
C HIS A 324 -20.73 0.39 17.29
N GLY A 325 -21.40 -0.71 17.61
CA GLY A 325 -22.83 -0.77 17.91
C GLY A 325 -23.15 -1.34 19.28
N ALA A 326 -22.21 -1.28 20.23
CA ALA A 326 -22.45 -1.62 21.64
C ALA A 326 -21.96 -0.51 22.55
#